data_e47bf283213559e28044e285b70cbc90
#
_entry.id   e47bf283213559e28044e285b70cbc90
#
_cell.length_a   1.000
_cell.length_b   1.000
_cell.length_c   1.000
_cell.angle_alpha   90.00
_cell.angle_beta   90.00
_cell.angle_gamma   90.00
#
_symmetry.space_group_name_H-M   'P 1'
#
loop_
_entity.id
_entity.type
_entity.pdbx_description
1 polymer ?
#
loop_
_entity_poly.entity_id
_entity_poly.type
_entity_poly.pdbx_seq_one_letter_code
_entity_poly.pdbx_strand_id
1 'polypeptide(L)'
;MVSKHKDQFFQVYTQHVTRAGHAELLDWLDKKTDFFTAPASTRFHGAFREGLVIHSLNVFDLLMQRNALEKSESDESIALVSLLHDVCKAEFYKETTRNVKDDQTGRWEKVPYYSIEDRFPYGHGEKSVFLIERFIRLKPVEAIAIRWHMGGFDDNAKVGGFNVANAFGKYPLAVKLHLCDLEATYLLENIPE
;
A
#
# COMPACT_ATOMS: atom_id res chain seq x y z
N MET A 1 -13.42 -16.35 -11.87
CA MET A 1 -13.51 -16.59 -10.41
C MET A 1 -13.19 -15.28 -9.72
N VAL A 2 -13.99 -14.85 -8.75
CA VAL A 2 -13.69 -13.67 -7.94
C VAL A 2 -12.51 -14.03 -7.04
N SER A 3 -11.56 -13.11 -6.85
CA SER A 3 -10.39 -13.35 -6.03
C SER A 3 -10.78 -13.38 -4.56
N LYS A 4 -10.28 -14.38 -3.82
CA LYS A 4 -10.47 -14.50 -2.36
C LYS A 4 -10.00 -13.23 -1.63
N HIS A 5 -8.88 -12.63 -2.06
CA HIS A 5 -8.32 -11.43 -1.40
C HIS A 5 -9.16 -10.20 -1.70
N LYS A 6 -9.72 -10.09 -2.91
CA LYS A 6 -10.67 -9.03 -3.22
C LYS A 6 -11.92 -9.13 -2.34
N ASP A 7 -12.51 -10.32 -2.20
CA ASP A 7 -13.68 -10.53 -1.35
C ASP A 7 -13.38 -10.18 0.11
N GLN A 8 -12.22 -10.60 0.62
CA GLN A 8 -11.76 -10.25 1.97
C GLN A 8 -11.59 -8.74 2.14
N PHE A 9 -10.99 -8.06 1.17
CA PHE A 9 -10.83 -6.60 1.20
C PHE A 9 -12.20 -5.90 1.26
N PHE A 10 -13.14 -6.33 0.41
CA PHE A 10 -14.51 -5.78 0.40
C PHE A 10 -15.20 -5.97 1.76
N GLN A 11 -15.10 -7.16 2.34
CA GLN A 11 -15.67 -7.46 3.65
C GLN A 11 -15.08 -6.55 4.73
N VAL A 12 -13.75 -6.49 4.84
CA VAL A 12 -13.04 -5.67 5.84
C VAL A 12 -13.35 -4.20 5.64
N TYR A 13 -13.25 -3.71 4.39
CA TYR A 13 -13.48 -2.31 4.07
C TYR A 13 -14.91 -1.87 4.44
N THR A 14 -15.93 -2.62 4.00
CA THR A 14 -17.33 -2.28 4.28
C THR A 14 -17.72 -2.44 5.74
N GLN A 15 -17.03 -3.32 6.49
CA GLN A 15 -17.23 -3.47 7.93
C GLN A 15 -16.73 -2.27 8.72
N HIS A 16 -15.62 -1.66 8.32
CA HIS A 16 -14.93 -0.65 9.13
C HIS A 16 -15.06 0.77 8.58
N VAL A 17 -15.19 0.96 7.26
CA VAL A 17 -15.23 2.28 6.64
C VAL A 17 -16.66 2.68 6.30
N THR A 18 -17.15 3.72 6.99
CA THR A 18 -18.56 4.15 6.90
C THR A 18 -18.74 5.63 6.56
N ARG A 19 -17.67 6.44 6.56
CA ARG A 19 -17.76 7.87 6.28
C ARG A 19 -18.14 8.17 4.83
N ALA A 20 -18.71 9.35 4.60
CA ALA A 20 -19.16 9.79 3.28
C ALA A 20 -18.10 9.61 2.19
N GLY A 21 -18.48 9.07 1.05
CA GLY A 21 -17.62 8.80 -0.10
C GLY A 21 -16.96 7.41 -0.09
N HIS A 22 -17.18 6.60 0.97
CA HIS A 22 -16.55 5.27 1.06
C HIS A 22 -17.00 4.31 -0.03
N ALA A 23 -18.27 4.34 -0.41
CA ALA A 23 -18.81 3.47 -1.43
C ALA A 23 -18.29 3.86 -2.83
N GLU A 24 -18.20 5.14 -3.11
CA GLU A 24 -17.66 5.69 -4.35
C GLU A 24 -16.18 5.40 -4.51
N LEU A 25 -15.40 5.46 -3.43
CA LEU A 25 -14.00 5.07 -3.44
C LEU A 25 -13.83 3.58 -3.75
N LEU A 26 -14.60 2.71 -3.08
CA LEU A 26 -14.55 1.26 -3.31
C LEU A 26 -14.95 0.92 -4.76
N ASP A 27 -16.00 1.57 -5.30
CA ASP A 27 -16.44 1.39 -6.68
C ASP A 27 -15.36 1.85 -7.68
N TRP A 28 -14.69 2.97 -7.39
CA TRP A 28 -13.58 3.45 -8.20
C TRP A 28 -12.39 2.49 -8.19
N LEU A 29 -11.98 1.98 -7.02
CA LEU A 29 -10.92 0.97 -6.91
C LEU A 29 -11.24 -0.28 -7.73
N ASP A 30 -12.50 -0.73 -7.67
CA ASP A 30 -12.92 -1.95 -8.35
C ASP A 30 -13.07 -1.82 -9.86
N LYS A 31 -13.66 -0.71 -10.32
CA LYS A 31 -14.08 -0.57 -11.72
C LYS A 31 -13.19 0.32 -12.57
N LYS A 32 -12.35 1.12 -11.94
CA LYS A 32 -11.58 2.16 -12.62
C LYS A 32 -10.08 2.05 -12.43
N THR A 33 -9.63 1.07 -11.64
CA THR A 33 -8.20 0.82 -11.39
C THR A 33 -7.89 -0.67 -11.44
N ASP A 34 -6.61 -0.99 -11.45
CA ASP A 34 -6.09 -2.34 -11.33
C ASP A 34 -5.73 -2.74 -9.89
N PHE A 35 -6.16 -1.97 -8.87
CA PHE A 35 -5.79 -2.15 -7.46
C PHE A 35 -5.85 -3.61 -6.99
N PHE A 36 -6.91 -4.33 -7.36
CA PHE A 36 -7.11 -5.73 -6.96
C PHE A 36 -6.31 -6.74 -7.79
N THR A 37 -5.56 -6.29 -8.78
CA THR A 37 -4.74 -7.15 -9.64
C THR A 37 -3.30 -6.69 -9.75
N ALA A 38 -3.01 -5.48 -9.28
CA ALA A 38 -1.68 -4.89 -9.31
C ALA A 38 -0.70 -5.64 -8.38
N PRO A 39 0.59 -5.66 -8.70
CA PRO A 39 1.63 -6.10 -7.79
C PRO A 39 1.91 -5.03 -6.72
N ALA A 40 2.49 -5.42 -5.57
CA ALA A 40 2.95 -4.48 -4.54
C ALA A 40 4.30 -3.86 -4.90
N SER A 41 5.12 -4.53 -5.70
CA SER A 41 6.44 -4.04 -6.15
C SER A 41 6.83 -4.62 -7.51
N THR A 42 7.95 -4.17 -8.07
CA THR A 42 8.50 -4.70 -9.33
C THR A 42 9.23 -6.03 -9.18
N ARG A 43 9.87 -6.29 -8.03
CA ARG A 43 10.74 -7.45 -7.81
C ARG A 43 10.98 -7.84 -6.35
N PHE A 44 10.40 -7.08 -5.42
CA PHE A 44 10.52 -7.33 -3.99
C PHE A 44 9.27 -8.07 -3.49
N HIS A 45 8.75 -7.69 -2.33
CA HIS A 45 7.52 -8.24 -1.78
C HIS A 45 6.34 -8.07 -2.75
N GLY A 46 5.47 -9.05 -2.82
CA GLY A 46 4.23 -8.98 -3.62
C GLY A 46 4.42 -8.66 -5.10
N ALA A 47 5.56 -9.02 -5.73
CA ALA A 47 5.84 -8.79 -7.14
C ALA A 47 5.09 -9.81 -8.04
N PHE A 48 3.81 -10.00 -7.78
CA PHE A 48 2.92 -10.90 -8.50
C PHE A 48 1.50 -10.33 -8.51
N ARG A 49 0.64 -10.92 -9.37
CA ARG A 49 -0.76 -10.51 -9.47
C ARG A 49 -1.45 -10.56 -8.10
N GLU A 50 -2.22 -9.53 -7.74
CA GLU A 50 -2.89 -9.33 -6.45
C GLU A 50 -1.93 -8.98 -5.28
N GLY A 51 -0.64 -8.81 -5.52
CA GLY A 51 0.33 -8.48 -4.47
C GLY A 51 -0.07 -7.24 -3.67
N LEU A 52 -0.61 -6.21 -4.34
CA LEU A 52 -1.02 -4.95 -3.70
C LEU A 52 -2.17 -5.14 -2.70
N VAL A 53 -3.22 -5.87 -3.06
CA VAL A 53 -4.35 -6.13 -2.16
C VAL A 53 -3.96 -7.04 -1.00
N ILE A 54 -3.08 -8.02 -1.23
CA ILE A 54 -2.54 -8.91 -0.19
C ILE A 54 -1.72 -8.09 0.80
N HIS A 55 -0.83 -7.24 0.33
CA HIS A 55 -0.04 -6.33 1.16
C HIS A 55 -0.94 -5.42 2.02
N SER A 56 -1.94 -4.78 1.41
CA SER A 56 -2.90 -3.94 2.13
C SER A 56 -3.63 -4.68 3.25
N LEU A 57 -4.02 -5.93 3.02
CA LEU A 57 -4.65 -6.78 4.04
C LEU A 57 -3.69 -7.17 5.16
N ASN A 58 -2.45 -7.53 4.83
CA ASN A 58 -1.41 -7.85 5.83
C ASN A 58 -1.13 -6.66 6.74
N VAL A 59 -0.97 -5.46 6.16
CA VAL A 59 -0.78 -4.22 6.94
C VAL A 59 -1.99 -3.91 7.81
N PHE A 60 -3.22 -4.15 7.30
CA PHE A 60 -4.45 -4.00 8.08
C PHE A 60 -4.46 -4.95 9.29
N ASP A 61 -4.19 -6.22 9.12
CA ASP A 61 -4.22 -7.21 10.18
C ASP A 61 -3.19 -6.88 11.27
N LEU A 62 -1.97 -6.51 10.90
CA LEU A 62 -0.91 -6.09 11.83
C LEU A 62 -1.29 -4.83 12.61
N LEU A 63 -1.77 -3.80 11.92
CA LEU A 63 -2.10 -2.52 12.54
C LEU A 63 -3.34 -2.63 13.42
N MET A 64 -4.33 -3.43 13.03
CA MET A 64 -5.53 -3.71 13.82
C MET A 64 -5.19 -4.46 15.11
N GLN A 65 -4.34 -5.50 15.03
CA GLN A 65 -3.86 -6.22 16.22
C GLN A 65 -3.14 -5.29 17.19
N ARG A 66 -2.27 -4.42 16.70
CA ARG A 66 -1.58 -3.41 17.52
C ARG A 66 -2.55 -2.43 18.15
N ASN A 67 -3.53 -1.93 17.41
CA ASN A 67 -4.56 -1.01 17.92
C ASN A 67 -5.48 -1.67 18.96
N ALA A 68 -5.77 -2.96 18.83
CA ALA A 68 -6.57 -3.70 19.82
C ALA A 68 -5.94 -3.69 21.22
N LEU A 69 -4.61 -3.67 21.31
CA LEU A 69 -3.85 -3.58 22.55
C LEU A 69 -3.80 -2.15 23.10
N GLU A 70 -3.60 -1.18 22.23
CA GLU A 70 -3.31 0.21 22.62
C GLU A 70 -4.57 1.10 22.62
N LYS A 71 -5.57 0.78 21.79
CA LYS A 71 -6.83 1.53 21.60
C LYS A 71 -6.60 3.03 21.35
N SER A 72 -5.59 3.36 20.57
CA SER A 72 -5.14 4.72 20.34
C SER A 72 -5.92 5.44 19.25
N GLU A 73 -6.52 4.68 18.30
CA GLU A 73 -7.25 5.22 17.16
C GLU A 73 -8.58 4.47 16.96
N SER A 74 -9.49 5.06 16.19
CA SER A 74 -10.71 4.36 15.79
C SER A 74 -10.41 3.27 14.76
N ASP A 75 -11.15 2.16 14.80
CA ASP A 75 -11.00 1.07 13.84
C ASP A 75 -11.19 1.54 12.41
N GLU A 76 -12.05 2.55 12.17
CA GLU A 76 -12.20 3.18 10.86
C GLU A 76 -10.92 3.89 10.39
N SER A 77 -10.24 4.62 11.29
CA SER A 77 -8.96 5.27 10.95
C SER A 77 -7.88 4.24 10.65
N ILE A 78 -7.83 3.15 11.44
CA ILE A 78 -6.91 2.02 11.20
C ILE A 78 -7.18 1.39 9.83
N ALA A 79 -8.44 1.06 9.52
CA ALA A 79 -8.81 0.47 8.24
C ALA A 79 -8.47 1.38 7.05
N LEU A 80 -8.78 2.68 7.14
CA LEU A 80 -8.46 3.64 6.09
C LEU A 80 -6.97 3.72 5.81
N VAL A 81 -6.14 3.91 6.85
CA VAL A 81 -4.72 4.12 6.63
C VAL A 81 -4.02 2.85 6.17
N SER A 82 -4.38 1.68 6.70
CA SER A 82 -3.74 0.41 6.35
C SER A 82 -4.15 -0.12 4.98
N LEU A 83 -5.44 -0.10 4.68
CA LEU A 83 -5.95 -0.62 3.41
C LEU A 83 -5.60 0.25 2.21
N LEU A 84 -5.37 1.55 2.42
CA LEU A 84 -5.26 2.53 1.35
C LEU A 84 -3.92 3.29 1.31
N HIS A 85 -2.95 3.01 2.20
CA HIS A 85 -1.67 3.73 2.23
C HIS A 85 -0.94 3.70 0.89
N ASP A 86 -1.05 2.60 0.18
CA ASP A 86 -0.39 2.29 -1.09
C ASP A 86 -1.31 2.38 -2.32
N VAL A 87 -2.46 3.05 -2.22
CA VAL A 87 -3.36 3.21 -3.38
C VAL A 87 -2.71 3.93 -4.56
N CYS A 88 -1.62 4.66 -4.34
CA CYS A 88 -0.78 5.24 -5.39
C CYS A 88 -0.16 4.23 -6.35
N LYS A 89 -0.09 2.95 -5.94
CA LYS A 89 0.42 1.84 -6.77
C LYS A 89 -0.63 1.29 -7.75
N ALA A 90 -1.89 1.67 -7.64
CA ALA A 90 -2.90 1.38 -8.65
C ALA A 90 -2.57 2.14 -9.95
N GLU A 91 -2.69 1.47 -11.10
CA GLU A 91 -2.33 2.00 -12.43
C GLU A 91 -0.87 2.51 -12.52
N PHE A 92 0.04 1.90 -11.74
CA PHE A 92 1.42 2.32 -11.61
C PHE A 92 2.40 1.36 -12.29
N TYR A 93 2.03 0.08 -12.40
CA TYR A 93 2.87 -0.95 -12.97
C TYR A 93 2.36 -1.43 -14.31
N LYS A 94 3.31 -1.87 -15.15
CA LYS A 94 3.03 -2.50 -16.43
C LYS A 94 3.75 -3.84 -16.50
N GLU A 95 3.01 -4.89 -16.81
CA GLU A 95 3.60 -6.19 -17.10
C GLU A 95 4.39 -6.14 -18.41
N THR A 96 5.61 -6.61 -18.38
CA THR A 96 6.54 -6.66 -19.51
C THR A 96 7.44 -7.88 -19.39
N THR A 97 8.45 -8.02 -20.27
CA THR A 97 9.41 -9.13 -20.21
C THR A 97 10.84 -8.60 -20.15
N ARG A 98 11.70 -9.31 -19.43
CA ARG A 98 13.15 -9.09 -19.45
C ARG A 98 13.88 -10.37 -19.84
N ASN A 99 15.07 -10.21 -20.46
CA ASN A 99 15.93 -11.34 -20.73
C ASN A 99 16.74 -11.67 -19.45
N VAL A 100 16.70 -12.91 -19.04
CA VAL A 100 17.50 -13.46 -17.93
C VAL A 100 18.32 -14.61 -18.47
N LYS A 101 19.60 -14.68 -18.09
CA LYS A 101 20.45 -15.81 -18.45
C LYS A 101 20.25 -16.90 -17.42
N ASP A 102 19.87 -18.07 -17.87
CA ASP A 102 19.79 -19.27 -17.06
C ASP A 102 21.22 -19.72 -16.68
N ASP A 103 21.53 -19.78 -15.40
CA ASP A 103 22.87 -20.09 -14.91
C ASP A 103 23.27 -21.57 -15.13
N GLN A 104 22.29 -22.47 -15.30
CA GLN A 104 22.56 -23.89 -15.54
C GLN A 104 22.79 -24.19 -17.03
N THR A 105 21.98 -23.59 -17.88
CA THR A 105 22.02 -23.86 -19.34
C THR A 105 22.82 -22.82 -20.12
N GLY A 106 23.08 -21.65 -19.53
CA GLY A 106 23.71 -20.50 -20.19
C GLY A 106 22.85 -19.82 -21.25
N ARG A 107 21.59 -20.22 -21.42
CA ARG A 107 20.65 -19.67 -22.40
C ARG A 107 19.95 -18.43 -21.87
N TRP A 108 19.58 -17.54 -22.79
CA TRP A 108 18.78 -16.37 -22.47
C TRP A 108 17.29 -16.72 -22.58
N GLU A 109 16.54 -16.45 -21.52
CA GLU A 109 15.10 -16.68 -21.45
C GLU A 109 14.37 -15.37 -21.19
N LYS A 110 13.19 -15.22 -21.80
CA LYS A 110 12.30 -14.09 -21.51
C LYS A 110 11.42 -14.45 -20.30
N VAL A 111 11.61 -13.71 -19.22
CA VAL A 111 10.77 -13.85 -18.02
C VAL A 111 9.87 -12.64 -17.85
N PRO A 112 8.62 -12.81 -17.42
CA PRO A 112 7.75 -11.69 -17.11
C PRO A 112 8.30 -10.91 -15.90
N TYR A 113 8.10 -9.60 -15.91
CA TYR A 113 8.35 -8.75 -14.76
C TYR A 113 7.50 -7.49 -14.84
N TYR A 114 7.37 -6.76 -13.72
CA TYR A 114 6.65 -5.49 -13.68
C TYR A 114 7.62 -4.32 -13.81
N SER A 115 7.34 -3.41 -14.74
CA SER A 115 8.04 -2.12 -14.89
C SER A 115 7.18 -0.99 -14.34
N ILE A 116 7.79 0.10 -13.91
CA ILE A 116 7.09 1.31 -13.48
C ILE A 116 6.67 2.11 -14.71
N GLU A 117 5.38 2.49 -14.76
CA GLU A 117 4.82 3.43 -15.74
C GLU A 117 3.97 4.47 -14.97
N ASP A 118 4.64 5.36 -14.22
CA ASP A 118 3.93 6.37 -13.44
C ASP A 118 3.38 7.50 -14.34
N ARG A 119 2.07 7.49 -14.55
CA ARG A 119 1.35 8.52 -15.34
C ARG A 119 0.97 9.74 -14.50
N PHE A 120 1.15 9.69 -13.18
CA PHE A 120 0.86 10.77 -12.26
C PHE A 120 1.95 10.89 -11.19
N PRO A 121 3.12 11.45 -11.52
CA PRO A 121 4.28 11.55 -10.64
C PRO A 121 4.07 12.65 -9.58
N TYR A 122 3.31 12.34 -8.53
CA TYR A 122 2.92 13.29 -7.48
C TYR A 122 3.64 13.03 -6.14
N GLY A 123 4.53 12.05 -6.11
CA GLY A 123 5.12 11.52 -4.88
C GLY A 123 4.34 10.32 -4.35
N HIS A 124 5.00 9.45 -3.57
CA HIS A 124 4.40 8.18 -3.19
C HIS A 124 3.23 8.35 -2.20
N GLY A 125 3.51 8.82 -0.99
CA GLY A 125 2.47 9.01 0.02
C GLY A 125 1.51 10.16 -0.31
N GLU A 126 2.02 11.24 -0.95
CA GLU A 126 1.20 12.36 -1.41
C GLU A 126 0.14 11.92 -2.42
N LYS A 127 0.52 11.06 -3.37
CA LYS A 127 -0.40 10.52 -4.37
C LYS A 127 -1.51 9.70 -3.72
N SER A 128 -1.17 8.85 -2.72
CA SER A 128 -2.18 8.10 -1.98
C SER A 128 -3.16 9.01 -1.28
N VAL A 129 -2.68 10.01 -0.53
CA VAL A 129 -3.53 11.01 0.13
C VAL A 129 -4.44 11.72 -0.89
N PHE A 130 -3.86 12.21 -1.99
CA PHE A 130 -4.62 12.92 -3.03
C PHE A 130 -5.73 12.04 -3.64
N LEU A 131 -5.43 10.77 -3.94
CA LEU A 131 -6.41 9.86 -4.53
C LEU A 131 -7.56 9.55 -3.58
N ILE A 132 -7.29 9.35 -2.29
CA ILE A 132 -8.31 9.09 -1.26
C ILE A 132 -9.17 10.35 -1.03
N GLU A 133 -8.55 11.52 -0.92
CA GLU A 133 -9.23 12.80 -0.66
C GLU A 133 -10.21 13.19 -1.77
N ARG A 134 -10.14 12.61 -2.95
CA ARG A 134 -11.15 12.78 -4.00
C ARG A 134 -12.52 12.21 -3.63
N PHE A 135 -12.56 11.33 -2.64
CA PHE A 135 -13.78 10.61 -2.23
C PHE A 135 -14.05 10.75 -0.74
N ILE A 136 -13.05 10.50 0.10
CA ILE A 136 -13.16 10.49 1.55
C ILE A 136 -12.27 11.59 2.14
N ARG A 137 -12.86 12.45 2.95
CA ARG A 137 -12.08 13.44 3.70
C ARG A 137 -11.30 12.75 4.82
N LEU A 138 -9.97 12.78 4.73
CA LEU A 138 -9.07 12.26 5.74
C LEU A 138 -8.97 13.20 6.96
N LYS A 139 -8.81 12.62 8.15
CA LYS A 139 -8.35 13.38 9.32
C LYS A 139 -6.86 13.73 9.15
N PRO A 140 -6.36 14.82 9.74
CA PRO A 140 -4.94 15.16 9.67
C PRO A 140 -4.00 14.02 10.09
N VAL A 141 -4.35 13.26 11.12
CA VAL A 141 -3.56 12.11 11.59
C VAL A 141 -3.50 11.00 10.54
N GLU A 142 -4.58 10.75 9.83
CA GLU A 142 -4.65 9.74 8.76
C GLU A 142 -3.84 10.17 7.54
N ALA A 143 -4.03 11.42 7.09
CA ALA A 143 -3.29 11.97 5.97
C ALA A 143 -1.77 11.99 6.22
N ILE A 144 -1.33 12.37 7.43
CA ILE A 144 0.08 12.37 7.82
C ILE A 144 0.62 10.92 7.91
N ALA A 145 -0.16 9.98 8.44
CA ALA A 145 0.26 8.58 8.50
C ALA A 145 0.48 8.02 7.09
N ILE A 146 -0.50 8.19 6.18
CA ILE A 146 -0.38 7.76 4.78
C ILE A 146 0.78 8.50 4.09
N ARG A 147 0.89 9.82 4.26
CA ARG A 147 1.95 10.60 3.61
C ARG A 147 3.36 10.09 3.96
N TRP A 148 3.58 9.72 5.21
CA TRP A 148 4.91 9.40 5.71
C TRP A 148 5.12 7.90 6.03
N HIS A 149 4.25 6.99 5.55
CA HIS A 149 4.39 5.56 5.82
C HIS A 149 5.72 4.98 5.30
N MET A 150 6.28 5.52 4.23
CA MET A 150 7.60 5.12 3.72
C MET A 150 8.75 5.51 4.66
N GLY A 151 8.54 6.41 5.63
CA GLY A 151 9.56 6.83 6.58
C GLY A 151 10.84 7.33 5.90
N GLY A 152 11.98 6.77 6.28
CA GLY A 152 13.28 7.12 5.70
C GLY A 152 13.50 6.65 4.25
N PHE A 153 12.64 5.80 3.71
CA PHE A 153 12.69 5.38 2.31
C PHE A 153 12.02 6.40 1.37
N ASP A 154 11.26 7.36 1.89
CA ASP A 154 10.67 8.44 1.11
C ASP A 154 11.75 9.36 0.53
N ASP A 155 11.62 9.74 -0.75
CA ASP A 155 12.62 10.58 -1.42
C ASP A 155 12.73 11.97 -0.79
N ASN A 156 11.63 12.53 -0.28
CA ASN A 156 11.66 13.81 0.44
C ASN A 156 12.34 13.71 1.80
N ALA A 157 12.39 12.51 2.42
CA ALA A 157 13.17 12.31 3.64
C ALA A 157 14.67 12.31 3.37
N LYS A 158 15.10 11.83 2.20
CA LYS A 158 16.53 11.73 1.80
C LYS A 158 17.18 13.08 1.53
N VAL A 159 16.43 14.12 1.19
CA VAL A 159 16.96 15.48 0.91
C VAL A 159 17.22 16.33 2.16
N GLY A 160 17.23 15.74 3.36
CA GLY A 160 17.66 16.39 4.59
C GLY A 160 16.62 17.24 5.31
N GLY A 161 15.34 17.06 4.98
CA GLY A 161 14.24 17.72 5.69
C GLY A 161 13.91 17.03 7.02
N PHE A 162 13.51 17.80 8.04
CA PHE A 162 13.05 17.26 9.33
C PHE A 162 11.58 16.81 9.32
N ASN A 163 10.92 16.80 8.15
CA ASN A 163 9.47 16.61 8.05
C ASN A 163 9.03 15.22 8.53
N VAL A 164 9.75 14.16 8.16
CA VAL A 164 9.43 12.79 8.61
C VAL A 164 9.62 12.67 10.13
N ALA A 165 10.71 13.21 10.68
CA ALA A 165 10.95 13.18 12.12
C ALA A 165 9.89 13.98 12.89
N ASN A 166 9.47 15.14 12.36
CA ASN A 166 8.39 15.94 12.93
C ASN A 166 7.04 15.22 12.84
N ALA A 167 6.76 14.52 11.73
CA ALA A 167 5.55 13.71 11.57
C ALA A 167 5.53 12.57 12.59
N PHE A 168 6.61 11.82 12.70
CA PHE A 168 6.74 10.71 13.65
C PHE A 168 6.67 11.14 15.10
N GLY A 169 7.27 12.29 15.44
CA GLY A 169 7.23 12.85 16.79
C GLY A 169 5.84 13.36 17.22
N LYS A 170 4.99 13.77 16.27
CA LYS A 170 3.66 14.34 16.54
C LYS A 170 2.50 13.36 16.33
N TYR A 171 2.68 12.37 15.44
CA TYR A 171 1.63 11.48 14.99
C TYR A 171 2.05 10.01 15.15
N PRO A 172 1.81 9.38 16.32
CA PRO A 172 2.18 7.98 16.56
C PRO A 172 1.62 7.00 15.52
N LEU A 173 0.46 7.29 14.93
CA LEU A 173 -0.12 6.46 13.88
C LEU A 173 0.80 6.36 12.64
N ALA A 174 1.53 7.42 12.30
CA ALA A 174 2.48 7.39 11.19
C ALA A 174 3.64 6.40 11.45
N VAL A 175 4.14 6.35 12.69
CA VAL A 175 5.16 5.38 13.10
C VAL A 175 4.60 3.95 13.07
N LYS A 176 3.40 3.75 13.60
CA LYS A 176 2.76 2.43 13.65
C LYS A 176 2.49 1.86 12.27
N LEU A 177 1.96 2.70 11.35
CA LEU A 177 1.73 2.31 9.97
C LEU A 177 3.06 1.95 9.28
N HIS A 178 4.10 2.77 9.42
CA HIS A 178 5.44 2.50 8.88
C HIS A 178 6.01 1.17 9.39
N LEU A 179 5.89 0.89 10.69
CA LEU A 179 6.37 -0.37 11.25
C LEU A 179 5.59 -1.58 10.75
N CYS A 180 4.25 -1.48 10.63
CA CYS A 180 3.41 -2.56 10.11
C CYS A 180 3.67 -2.80 8.61
N ASP A 181 3.93 -1.76 7.83
CA ASP A 181 4.32 -1.85 6.42
C ASP A 181 5.66 -2.59 6.28
N LEU A 182 6.67 -2.22 7.07
CA LEU A 182 7.96 -2.94 7.10
C LEU A 182 7.79 -4.40 7.54
N GLU A 183 6.97 -4.65 8.57
CA GLU A 183 6.71 -6.00 9.07
C GLU A 183 6.01 -6.86 8.01
N ALA A 184 4.98 -6.35 7.34
CA ALA A 184 4.32 -7.02 6.23
C ALA A 184 5.33 -7.34 5.12
N THR A 185 6.09 -6.33 4.68
CA THR A 185 7.05 -6.44 3.58
C THR A 185 8.15 -7.46 3.84
N TYR A 186 8.79 -7.41 5.02
CA TYR A 186 10.02 -8.17 5.27
C TYR A 186 9.83 -9.45 6.07
N LEU A 187 8.71 -9.59 6.81
CA LEU A 187 8.49 -10.76 7.67
C LEU A 187 7.35 -11.67 7.19
N LEU A 188 6.37 -11.12 6.46
CA LEU A 188 5.22 -11.92 5.98
C LEU A 188 5.28 -12.24 4.49
N GLU A 189 5.76 -11.30 3.67
CA GLU A 189 5.68 -11.37 2.20
C GLU A 189 7.00 -11.76 1.54
N ASN A 190 8.10 -11.65 2.26
CA ASN A 190 9.42 -12.12 1.83
C ASN A 190 9.56 -13.60 2.22
N ILE A 191 8.95 -14.49 1.46
CA ILE A 191 9.19 -15.92 1.60
C ILE A 191 10.50 -16.21 0.86
N PRO A 192 11.58 -16.64 1.54
CA PRO A 192 12.77 -17.11 0.84
C PRO A 192 12.38 -18.29 -0.05
N GLU A 193 12.78 -18.25 -1.32
CA GLU A 193 12.67 -19.39 -2.24
C GLU A 193 13.53 -20.57 -1.75
#